data_3b7583595754ef485d6e22afc49573b7
#
_entry.id   3b7583595754ef485d6e22afc49573b7
#
_cell.length_a   1.000
_cell.length_b   1.000
_cell.length_c   1.000
_cell.angle_alpha   90.00
_cell.angle_beta   90.00
_cell.angle_gamma   90.00
#
_symmetry.space_group_name_H-M   'P 1'
#
loop_
_entity.id
_entity.type
_entity.pdbx_description
1 polymer ?
#
loop_
_entity_poly.entity_id
_entity_poly.type
_entity_poly.pdbx_seq_one_letter_code
_entity_poly.pdbx_strand_id
1 'polypeptide(L)'
;MQQHPGNTVIVTGASSGVGLHATKALTARGWVVVMAVRDPVKAEAAVRGLRVPMEQRLIMELDLASQQSVRNFVKAFRATGRRLDA
;
A
#
# COMPACT_ATOMS: atom_id res chain seq x y z
N MET A 1 1.77 -0.97 -23.00
CA MET A 1 1.67 -1.50 -21.64
C MET A 1 0.31 -1.16 -21.06
N GLN A 2 -0.32 -2.14 -20.44
CA GLN A 2 -1.69 -1.98 -19.92
C GLN A 2 -1.71 -1.10 -18.67
N GLN A 3 -2.62 -0.13 -18.63
CA GLN A 3 -2.83 0.73 -17.48
C GLN A 3 -4.00 0.20 -16.65
N HIS A 4 -3.97 0.49 -15.34
CA HIS A 4 -5.00 0.07 -14.40
C HIS A 4 -5.44 1.26 -13.52
N PRO A 5 -5.98 2.33 -14.13
CA PRO A 5 -6.30 3.54 -13.36
C PRO A 5 -7.38 3.28 -12.31
N GLY A 6 -7.06 3.63 -11.07
CA GLY A 6 -7.99 3.49 -9.96
C GLY A 6 -8.12 2.11 -9.37
N ASN A 7 -7.53 1.07 -9.97
CA ASN A 7 -7.52 -0.26 -9.38
C ASN A 7 -6.64 -0.28 -8.13
N THR A 8 -7.04 -1.07 -7.14
CA THR A 8 -6.38 -1.12 -5.84
C THR A 8 -5.66 -2.45 -5.63
N VAL A 9 -4.42 -2.37 -5.19
CA VAL A 9 -3.59 -3.53 -4.85
C VAL A 9 -3.00 -3.34 -3.46
N ILE A 10 -2.92 -4.44 -2.69
CA ILE A 10 -2.26 -4.43 -1.39
C ILE A 10 -0.86 -5.03 -1.54
N VAL A 11 0.14 -4.29 -1.08
CA VAL A 11 1.52 -4.75 -1.05
C VAL A 11 1.96 -4.82 0.41
N THR A 12 2.26 -6.02 0.90
CA THR A 12 2.76 -6.22 2.25
C THR A 12 4.26 -6.03 2.30
N GLY A 13 4.77 -5.53 3.43
CA GLY A 13 6.21 -5.31 3.58
C GLY A 13 6.75 -4.23 2.65
N ALA A 14 5.94 -3.24 2.30
CA ALA A 14 6.26 -2.26 1.27
C ALA A 14 7.26 -1.18 1.69
N SER A 15 7.74 -1.21 2.94
CA SER A 15 8.60 -0.14 3.48
C SER A 15 10.06 -0.24 3.04
N SER A 16 10.48 -1.31 2.38
CA SER A 16 11.87 -1.49 1.96
C SER A 16 11.98 -2.45 0.78
N GLY A 17 13.12 -2.36 0.07
CA GLY A 17 13.52 -3.32 -0.95
C GLY A 17 12.47 -3.56 -2.03
N VAL A 18 12.13 -4.84 -2.22
CA VAL A 18 11.23 -5.28 -3.28
C VAL A 18 9.85 -4.62 -3.17
N GLY A 19 9.33 -4.46 -1.96
CA GLY A 19 8.02 -3.84 -1.74
C GLY A 19 7.98 -2.38 -2.21
N LEU A 20 9.04 -1.62 -1.98
CA LEU A 20 9.12 -0.25 -2.45
C LEU A 20 9.20 -0.18 -3.97
N HIS A 21 9.99 -1.04 -4.59
CA HIS A 21 10.10 -1.10 -6.05
C HIS A 21 8.76 -1.50 -6.67
N ALA A 22 8.06 -2.46 -6.07
CA ALA A 22 6.74 -2.87 -6.53
C ALA A 22 5.74 -1.71 -6.46
N THR A 23 5.77 -0.96 -5.36
CA THR A 23 4.90 0.20 -5.19
C THR A 23 5.12 1.23 -6.29
N LYS A 24 6.38 1.56 -6.57
CA LYS A 24 6.71 2.52 -7.63
C LYS A 24 6.25 2.04 -8.99
N ALA A 25 6.51 0.77 -9.31
CA ALA A 25 6.13 0.20 -10.60
C ALA A 25 4.62 0.16 -10.80
N LEU A 26 3.87 -0.22 -9.75
CA LEU A 26 2.42 -0.32 -9.81
C LEU A 26 1.77 1.05 -9.93
N THR A 27 2.23 2.02 -9.16
CA THR A 27 1.67 3.39 -9.24
C THR A 27 1.95 4.03 -10.59
N ALA A 28 3.08 3.71 -11.20
CA ALA A 28 3.39 4.19 -12.55
C ALA A 28 2.40 3.64 -13.60
N ARG A 29 1.76 2.51 -13.31
CA ARG A 29 0.74 1.91 -14.17
C ARG A 29 -0.69 2.32 -13.80
N GLY A 30 -0.83 3.24 -12.88
CA GLY A 30 -2.13 3.76 -12.48
C GLY A 30 -2.78 3.04 -11.31
N TRP A 31 -2.12 2.05 -10.69
CA TRP A 31 -2.65 1.38 -9.51
C TRP A 31 -2.64 2.31 -8.30
N VAL A 32 -3.65 2.13 -7.46
CA VAL A 32 -3.60 2.66 -6.09
C VAL A 32 -3.03 1.54 -5.21
N VAL A 33 -1.91 1.82 -4.56
CA VAL A 33 -1.22 0.83 -3.74
C VAL A 33 -1.52 1.07 -2.26
N VAL A 34 -2.08 0.05 -1.61
CA VAL A 34 -2.20 0.02 -0.15
C VAL A 34 -0.91 -0.61 0.38
N MET A 35 -0.08 0.22 1.01
CA MET A 35 1.18 -0.22 1.60
C MET A 35 0.90 -0.73 3.01
N ALA A 36 0.80 -2.04 3.16
CA ALA A 36 0.53 -2.68 4.44
C ALA A 36 1.85 -2.96 5.14
N VAL A 37 2.15 -2.19 6.18
CA VAL A 37 3.48 -2.16 6.80
C VAL A 37 3.39 -2.20 8.33
N ARG A 38 4.45 -2.68 8.95
CA ARG A 38 4.53 -2.72 10.42
C ARG A 38 4.84 -1.35 11.01
N ASP A 39 5.55 -0.50 10.29
CA ASP A 39 5.95 0.82 10.74
C ASP A 39 5.54 1.87 9.70
N PRO A 40 4.34 2.46 9.84
CA PRO A 40 3.86 3.46 8.87
C PRO A 40 4.75 4.69 8.76
N VAL A 41 5.38 5.12 9.84
CA VAL A 41 6.26 6.30 9.81
C VAL A 41 7.48 6.06 8.94
N LYS A 42 8.09 4.89 9.10
CA LYS A 42 9.24 4.49 8.28
C LYS A 42 8.85 4.37 6.81
N ALA A 43 7.69 3.79 6.53
CA ALA A 43 7.19 3.64 5.17
C ALA A 43 6.94 4.99 4.51
N GLU A 44 6.36 5.95 5.24
CA GLU A 44 6.12 7.29 4.71
C GLU A 44 7.43 7.97 4.33
N ALA A 45 8.44 7.87 5.18
CA ALA A 45 9.75 8.44 4.89
C ALA A 45 10.38 7.81 3.65
N ALA A 46 10.27 6.48 3.53
CA ALA A 46 10.85 5.76 2.40
C ALA A 46 10.17 6.12 1.08
N VAL A 47 8.83 6.21 1.07
CA VAL A 47 8.09 6.45 -0.17
C VAL A 47 8.22 7.88 -0.67
N ARG A 48 8.52 8.84 0.19
CA ARG A 48 8.75 10.23 -0.22
C ARG A 48 9.90 10.33 -1.21
N GLY A 49 10.92 9.52 -1.05
CA GLY A 49 12.07 9.52 -1.95
C GLY A 49 11.77 8.95 -3.34
N LEU A 50 10.66 8.26 -3.49
CA LEU A 50 10.28 7.63 -4.75
C LEU A 50 9.35 8.48 -5.63
N ARG A 51 8.91 9.63 -5.14
CA ARG A 51 8.00 10.52 -5.85
C ARG A 51 6.69 9.84 -6.28
N VAL A 52 6.17 8.98 -5.43
CA VAL A 52 4.88 8.33 -5.66
C VAL A 52 3.77 9.32 -5.32
N PRO A 53 2.79 9.55 -6.21
CA PRO A 53 1.70 10.48 -5.92
C PRO A 53 0.91 10.08 -4.68
N MET A 54 0.57 11.06 -3.85
CA MET A 54 -0.15 10.79 -2.59
C MET A 54 -1.50 10.13 -2.83
N GLU A 55 -2.19 10.48 -3.90
CA GLU A 55 -3.50 9.93 -4.23
C GLU A 55 -3.42 8.47 -4.70
N GLN A 56 -2.24 7.97 -5.00
CA GLN A 56 -2.04 6.60 -5.45
C GLN A 56 -1.42 5.70 -4.38
N ARG A 57 -1.31 6.19 -3.15
CA ARG A 57 -0.76 5.39 -2.06
C ARG A 57 -1.57 5.57 -0.78
N LEU A 58 -1.78 4.46 -0.08
CA LEU A 58 -2.37 4.46 1.24
C LEU A 58 -1.45 3.65 2.15
N ILE A 59 -0.94 4.27 3.21
CA ILE A 59 -0.08 3.57 4.15
C ILE A 59 -0.92 3.15 5.33
N MET A 60 -0.97 1.83 5.58
CA MET A 60 -1.79 1.26 6.64
C MET A 60 -0.97 0.30 7.46
N GLU A 61 -1.18 0.30 8.76
CA GLU A 61 -0.46 -0.60 9.65
C GLU A 61 -0.95 -2.01 9.52
N LEU A 62 -0.02 -2.95 9.40
CA LEU A 62 -0.32 -4.38 9.39
C LEU A 62 0.87 -5.17 9.95
N ASP A 63 0.63 -5.92 11.02
CA ASP A 63 1.54 -6.90 11.55
C ASP A 63 0.92 -8.28 11.39
N LEU A 64 1.44 -9.08 10.45
CA LEU A 64 0.89 -10.38 10.12
C LEU A 64 1.02 -11.39 11.27
N ALA A 65 1.91 -11.14 12.23
CA ALA A 65 2.05 -11.97 13.41
C ALA A 65 0.97 -11.71 14.46
N SER A 66 0.17 -10.66 14.30
CA SER A 66 -0.86 -10.25 15.25
C SER A 66 -2.24 -10.38 14.63
N GLN A 67 -3.07 -11.28 15.17
CA GLN A 67 -4.46 -11.42 14.72
C GLN A 67 -5.24 -10.12 14.88
N GLN A 68 -4.97 -9.40 15.97
CA GLN A 68 -5.65 -8.13 16.19
C GLN A 68 -5.28 -7.10 15.13
N SER A 69 -4.00 -7.05 14.75
CA SER A 69 -3.55 -6.15 13.70
C SER A 69 -4.21 -6.48 12.36
N VAL A 70 -4.33 -7.76 12.03
CA VAL A 70 -5.00 -8.19 10.79
C VAL A 70 -6.45 -7.75 10.79
N ARG A 71 -7.18 -7.93 11.90
CA ARG A 71 -8.58 -7.49 12.00
C ARG A 71 -8.69 -5.97 11.87
N ASN A 72 -7.81 -5.24 12.52
CA ASN A 72 -7.80 -3.78 12.45
C ASN A 72 -7.54 -3.30 11.02
N PHE A 73 -6.61 -3.95 10.32
CA PHE A 73 -6.30 -3.64 8.94
C PHE A 73 -7.52 -3.85 8.04
N VAL A 74 -8.17 -5.01 8.15
CA VAL A 74 -9.35 -5.33 7.34
C VAL A 74 -10.45 -4.30 7.57
N LYS A 75 -10.69 -3.96 8.84
CA LYS A 75 -11.71 -2.96 9.20
C LYS A 75 -11.38 -1.59 8.61
N ALA A 76 -10.11 -1.17 8.73
CA ALA A 76 -9.67 0.11 8.21
C ALA A 76 -9.73 0.14 6.68
N PHE A 77 -9.36 -0.96 6.02
CA PHE A 77 -9.43 -1.04 4.57
C PHE A 77 -10.88 -0.94 4.08
N ARG A 78 -11.79 -1.65 4.71
CA ARG A 78 -13.22 -1.58 4.37
C ARG A 78 -13.77 -0.16 4.54
N ALA A 79 -13.30 0.57 5.54
CA ALA A 79 -13.72 1.94 5.78
C ALA A 79 -13.31 2.89 4.66
N THR A 80 -12.31 2.53 3.85
CA THR A 80 -11.92 3.35 2.70
C THR A 80 -12.94 3.30 1.56
N GLY A 81 -13.82 2.30 1.57
CA GLY A 81 -14.78 2.10 0.49
C GLY A 81 -14.15 1.58 -0.81
N ARG A 82 -12.86 1.28 -0.82
CA ARG A 82 -12.18 0.79 -2.01
C ARG A 82 -12.45 -0.68 -2.25
N ARG A 83 -12.55 -1.02 -3.53
CA ARG A 83 -12.61 -2.41 -3.96
C ARG A 83 -11.19 -2.94 -4.13
N LEU A 84 -10.94 -4.14 -3.63
CA LEU A 84 -9.64 -4.79 -3.80
C LEU A 84 -9.60 -5.51 -5.14
N ASP A 85 -8.59 -5.23 -5.95
CA ASP A 85 -8.39 -5.86 -7.27
C ASP A 85 -7.20 -6.83 -7.25
N ALA A 86 -6.25 -6.59 -6.35
CA ALA A 86 -5.12 -7.52 -6.20
C ALA A 86 -4.38 -7.38 -4.87
#